data_b217ba727486758d7974708c66a8b83e
#
_entry.id   b217ba727486758d7974708c66a8b83e
#
_cell.length_a   1.000
_cell.length_b   1.000
_cell.length_c   1.000
_cell.angle_alpha   90.00
_cell.angle_beta   90.00
_cell.angle_gamma   90.00
#
_symmetry.space_group_name_H-M   'P 1'
#
loop_
_entity.id
_entity.type
_entity.pdbx_description
1 polymer ?
#
loop_
_entity_poly.entity_id
_entity_poly.type
_entity_poly.pdbx_seq_one_letter_code
_entity_poly.pdbx_strand_id
1 'polypeptide(L)'
;MKNSEFNYKKYVKPNFQPKNFTNREWPDKDITKAPIWCSVDLRDGNQSLPTPMSVDEKMGMFKMLLDVGFKEIEVGFPSASQTEYDFLRKLIDENLIPDDVKVQVLTQSREHLITKTFEALKGCKNAIVHLYNSTSVLQRDVVFNMDKEEIIGIAVKGAKLIKEEAAKYPETNFQFEYSPESFTGTEMDYALEICEAVMDVWQPTSENKMIINLPSTVEMTTPNRYADQIEWFSKTIKNRDCVSISLHPHNDRGTSTAAAELGLLAGADRIEGTLFGNGERTGNLDILIVGMNMYSQGVDPELDFSNINKIAEIYKDCTKLPIHERHPYVGDLVFTAFSGSHQDAIRKGMKARESRGEYVWQVPYLPLDPHDLGREYKEIIRINSQSGKGGAAYIMESEFGYNMPKAMQKYFGKVVKRHSDSMGKELSPQEIFNLFEKWYINIETPYKLTKYKISSVDSDSFDVDSNNIETNNLLLEAVINFNGHDYTIKGTGNGPVDAFSNALMQQDEEELKSLKNYKFVHYHEHALGEGSHVKGVAYIQIDTGCTEPYFGVGISENINTAAISALMNAINKSYIKMDVN
;
A
#
# COMPACT_ATOMS: atom_id res chain seq x y z
N MET A 1 8.42 -20.96 28.01
CA MET A 1 7.51 -21.03 29.17
C MET A 1 6.16 -21.52 28.64
N LYS A 2 5.68 -22.67 29.12
CA LYS A 2 4.29 -23.06 28.88
C LYS A 2 3.42 -22.01 29.55
N ASN A 3 2.59 -21.27 28.81
CA ASN A 3 1.54 -20.45 29.41
C ASN A 3 0.76 -21.34 30.35
N SER A 4 0.72 -20.99 31.65
CA SER A 4 -0.03 -21.79 32.60
C SER A 4 -1.47 -21.89 32.10
N GLU A 5 -2.08 -23.06 32.17
CA GLU A 5 -3.44 -23.34 31.69
C GLU A 5 -4.52 -22.42 32.28
N PHE A 6 -4.15 -21.52 33.16
CA PHE A 6 -5.05 -20.67 33.95
C PHE A 6 -4.92 -19.17 33.68
N ASN A 7 -3.90 -18.71 32.91
CA ASN A 7 -3.63 -17.27 32.79
C ASN A 7 -4.77 -16.50 32.07
N TYR A 8 -5.46 -17.11 31.11
CA TYR A 8 -6.59 -16.47 30.44
C TYR A 8 -7.84 -16.34 31.31
N LYS A 9 -7.97 -17.16 32.39
CA LYS A 9 -9.12 -17.16 33.30
C LYS A 9 -9.21 -15.90 34.16
N LYS A 10 -8.13 -15.13 34.26
CA LYS A 10 -8.13 -13.83 34.94
C LYS A 10 -8.85 -12.75 34.17
N TYR A 11 -9.08 -12.98 32.85
CA TYR A 11 -9.77 -12.03 31.98
C TYR A 11 -11.26 -12.40 31.94
N VAL A 12 -12.06 -11.56 32.57
CA VAL A 12 -13.51 -11.72 32.60
C VAL A 12 -14.13 -10.95 31.45
N LYS A 13 -15.05 -11.57 30.72
CA LYS A 13 -15.79 -10.88 29.66
C LYS A 13 -16.62 -9.74 30.25
N PRO A 14 -16.42 -8.48 29.85
CA PRO A 14 -17.22 -7.36 30.31
C PRO A 14 -18.69 -7.57 29.98
N ASN A 15 -19.57 -7.35 30.95
CA ASN A 15 -21.02 -7.49 30.76
C ASN A 15 -21.73 -6.13 30.76
N PHE A 16 -21.21 -5.19 29.98
CA PHE A 16 -21.80 -3.86 29.77
C PHE A 16 -22.66 -3.81 28.51
N GLN A 17 -23.49 -4.84 28.33
CA GLN A 17 -24.40 -4.92 27.17
C GLN A 17 -25.80 -4.45 27.56
N PRO A 18 -26.51 -3.84 26.61
CA PRO A 18 -27.90 -3.47 26.85
C PRO A 18 -28.74 -4.72 27.21
N LYS A 19 -29.55 -4.60 28.26
CA LYS A 19 -30.45 -5.68 28.69
C LYS A 19 -31.59 -5.82 27.69
N ASN A 20 -31.92 -7.06 27.30
CA ASN A 20 -33.06 -7.39 26.44
C ASN A 20 -33.03 -6.74 25.05
N PHE A 21 -31.84 -6.40 24.53
CA PHE A 21 -31.70 -5.83 23.20
C PHE A 21 -31.76 -6.94 22.13
N THR A 22 -32.93 -7.13 21.52
CA THR A 22 -33.19 -8.21 20.54
C THR A 22 -33.42 -7.69 19.12
N ASN A 23 -33.85 -6.45 18.94
CA ASN A 23 -34.20 -5.85 17.65
C ASN A 23 -33.05 -5.01 17.12
N ARG A 24 -31.99 -5.70 16.65
CA ARG A 24 -30.88 -5.06 15.93
C ARG A 24 -31.32 -4.70 14.52
N GLU A 25 -31.04 -3.49 14.11
CA GLU A 25 -31.24 -3.03 12.72
C GLU A 25 -29.92 -2.77 12.00
N TRP A 26 -28.85 -2.50 12.76
CA TRP A 26 -27.55 -2.15 12.20
C TRP A 26 -26.96 -3.21 11.26
N PRO A 27 -27.15 -4.54 11.43
CA PRO A 27 -26.54 -5.54 10.56
C PRO A 27 -27.07 -5.51 9.12
N ASP A 28 -28.26 -4.96 8.89
CA ASP A 28 -28.92 -4.89 7.59
C ASP A 28 -28.82 -3.50 6.93
N LYS A 29 -28.00 -2.60 7.49
CA LYS A 29 -27.79 -1.25 6.98
C LYS A 29 -26.49 -1.14 6.21
N ASP A 30 -26.43 -0.17 5.29
CA ASP A 30 -25.24 0.24 4.56
C ASP A 30 -24.82 1.66 4.96
N ILE A 31 -23.52 1.95 4.87
CA ILE A 31 -23.00 3.32 4.97
C ILE A 31 -23.25 3.99 3.63
N THR A 32 -24.08 5.03 3.61
CA THR A 32 -24.50 5.72 2.37
C THR A 32 -24.00 7.15 2.24
N LYS A 33 -23.40 7.70 3.29
CA LYS A 33 -22.84 9.05 3.33
C LYS A 33 -21.70 9.15 4.34
N ALA A 34 -20.85 10.16 4.18
CA ALA A 34 -19.81 10.49 5.14
C ALA A 34 -20.39 10.84 6.51
N PRO A 35 -19.74 10.46 7.62
CA PRO A 35 -19.99 11.02 8.94
C PRO A 35 -19.39 12.43 9.04
N ILE A 36 -19.68 13.14 10.13
CA ILE A 36 -18.88 14.29 10.53
C ILE A 36 -17.52 13.76 11.01
N TRP A 37 -16.43 14.22 10.39
CA TRP A 37 -15.08 13.81 10.76
C TRP A 37 -14.43 14.83 11.70
N CYS A 38 -13.91 14.36 12.83
CA CYS A 38 -13.07 15.14 13.72
C CYS A 38 -11.67 14.54 13.81
N SER A 39 -10.66 15.30 13.39
CA SER A 39 -9.27 14.91 13.66
C SER A 39 -8.90 15.22 15.09
N VAL A 40 -8.35 14.23 15.79
CA VAL A 40 -7.74 14.40 17.12
C VAL A 40 -6.21 14.25 17.08
N ASP A 41 -5.60 14.36 15.90
CA ASP A 41 -4.14 14.28 15.70
C ASP A 41 -3.35 15.25 16.58
N LEU A 42 -3.86 16.49 16.71
CA LEU A 42 -3.18 17.57 17.42
C LEU A 42 -3.41 17.55 18.94
N ARG A 43 -4.31 16.71 19.44
CA ARG A 43 -4.54 16.52 20.88
C ARG A 43 -4.19 15.11 21.31
N ASP A 44 -5.01 14.11 21.00
CA ASP A 44 -4.87 12.73 21.46
C ASP A 44 -3.69 12.02 20.77
N GLY A 45 -3.52 12.27 19.48
CA GLY A 45 -2.35 11.85 18.73
C GLY A 45 -1.06 12.48 19.26
N ASN A 46 -1.06 13.79 19.49
CA ASN A 46 0.11 14.54 19.96
C ASN A 46 0.54 14.15 21.38
N GLN A 47 -0.42 13.94 22.29
CA GLN A 47 -0.09 13.60 23.69
C GLN A 47 0.60 12.24 23.82
N SER A 48 0.41 11.34 22.86
CA SER A 48 1.00 10.01 22.83
C SER A 48 2.39 9.95 22.20
N LEU A 49 2.86 11.04 21.60
CA LEU A 49 4.17 11.09 20.97
C LEU A 49 5.30 11.07 21.99
N PRO A 50 6.40 10.32 21.74
CA PRO A 50 7.60 10.38 22.59
C PRO A 50 8.17 11.79 22.73
N THR A 51 8.03 12.61 21.66
CA THR A 51 8.33 14.03 21.64
C THR A 51 7.11 14.75 21.06
N PRO A 52 6.33 15.45 21.89
CA PRO A 52 5.19 16.21 21.41
C PRO A 52 5.58 17.25 20.36
N MET A 53 4.69 17.54 19.43
CA MET A 53 4.91 18.50 18.36
C MET A 53 5.16 19.92 18.93
N SER A 54 6.11 20.62 18.35
CA SER A 54 6.29 22.06 18.52
C SER A 54 5.13 22.84 17.88
N VAL A 55 5.00 24.14 18.19
CA VAL A 55 3.98 25.00 17.57
C VAL A 55 4.08 25.00 16.04
N ASP A 56 5.28 24.99 15.47
CA ASP A 56 5.48 24.99 14.03
C ASP A 56 5.09 23.63 13.39
N GLU A 57 5.40 22.51 14.04
CA GLU A 57 4.97 21.18 13.60
C GLU A 57 3.45 21.03 13.70
N LYS A 58 2.82 21.51 14.78
CA LYS A 58 1.36 21.58 14.91
C LYS A 58 0.74 22.43 13.79
N MET A 59 1.38 23.53 13.42
CA MET A 59 0.92 24.40 12.33
C MET A 59 1.00 23.66 10.96
N GLY A 60 2.06 22.90 10.72
CA GLY A 60 2.20 22.05 9.52
C GLY A 60 1.11 20.99 9.45
N MET A 61 0.86 20.30 10.57
CA MET A 61 -0.20 19.30 10.68
C MET A 61 -1.59 19.94 10.50
N PHE A 62 -1.88 21.06 11.13
CA PHE A 62 -3.16 21.75 11.02
C PHE A 62 -3.50 22.13 9.57
N LYS A 63 -2.53 22.70 8.85
CA LYS A 63 -2.69 23.04 7.42
C LYS A 63 -2.98 21.80 6.57
N MET A 64 -2.25 20.72 6.81
CA MET A 64 -2.47 19.46 6.11
C MET A 64 -3.87 18.89 6.39
N LEU A 65 -4.37 18.96 7.64
CA LEU A 65 -5.72 18.53 7.98
C LEU A 65 -6.79 19.37 7.28
N LEU A 66 -6.57 20.69 7.14
CA LEU A 66 -7.45 21.55 6.34
C LEU A 66 -7.41 21.18 4.85
N ASP A 67 -6.23 20.90 4.29
CA ASP A 67 -6.07 20.49 2.89
C ASP A 67 -6.76 19.15 2.61
N VAL A 68 -6.76 18.22 3.57
CA VAL A 68 -7.51 16.94 3.50
C VAL A 68 -9.04 17.16 3.57
N GLY A 69 -9.51 18.27 4.15
CA GLY A 69 -10.93 18.61 4.19
C GLY A 69 -11.60 18.51 5.54
N PHE A 70 -10.86 18.29 6.63
CA PHE A 70 -11.45 18.25 7.98
C PHE A 70 -12.15 19.57 8.34
N LYS A 71 -13.38 19.46 8.85
CA LYS A 71 -14.18 20.59 9.32
C LYS A 71 -14.26 20.70 10.84
N GLU A 72 -13.87 19.66 11.55
CA GLU A 72 -13.71 19.68 13.00
C GLU A 72 -12.33 19.11 13.34
N ILE A 73 -11.53 19.89 14.12
CA ILE A 73 -10.15 19.55 14.47
C ILE A 73 -9.93 19.84 15.96
N GLU A 74 -9.61 18.80 16.73
CA GLU A 74 -9.27 18.95 18.14
C GLU A 74 -7.80 19.40 18.26
N VAL A 75 -7.60 20.67 18.56
CA VAL A 75 -6.29 21.34 18.46
C VAL A 75 -5.44 21.20 19.73
N GLY A 76 -6.04 20.83 20.86
CA GLY A 76 -5.29 20.60 22.08
C GLY A 76 -6.08 20.73 23.37
N PHE A 77 -5.34 20.82 24.49
CA PHE A 77 -5.85 21.08 25.83
C PHE A 77 -5.20 22.38 26.36
N PRO A 78 -5.72 23.57 25.95
CA PRO A 78 -5.02 24.85 26.14
C PRO A 78 -4.82 25.24 27.60
N SER A 79 -5.62 24.71 28.52
CA SER A 79 -5.43 24.95 29.96
C SER A 79 -4.39 24.03 30.61
N ALA A 80 -3.91 22.97 29.91
CA ALA A 80 -2.96 22.00 30.45
C ALA A 80 -1.50 22.40 30.19
N SER A 81 -1.19 23.07 29.08
CA SER A 81 0.18 23.45 28.74
C SER A 81 0.26 24.80 28.00
N GLN A 82 1.40 25.50 28.17
CA GLN A 82 1.63 26.76 27.48
C GLN A 82 1.73 26.57 25.95
N THR A 83 2.36 25.52 25.48
CA THR A 83 2.46 25.23 24.03
C THR A 83 1.08 25.06 23.39
N GLU A 84 0.15 24.38 24.06
CA GLU A 84 -1.22 24.20 23.59
C GLU A 84 -1.99 25.52 23.57
N TYR A 85 -1.78 26.36 24.59
CA TYR A 85 -2.36 27.70 24.66
C TYR A 85 -1.84 28.58 23.53
N ASP A 86 -0.51 28.67 23.37
CA ASP A 86 0.14 29.49 22.36
C ASP A 86 -0.22 29.09 20.94
N PHE A 87 -0.33 27.79 20.69
CA PHE A 87 -0.77 27.26 19.39
C PHE A 87 -2.21 27.70 19.05
N LEU A 88 -3.15 27.53 19.97
CA LEU A 88 -4.54 27.96 19.76
C LEU A 88 -4.62 29.49 19.58
N ARG A 89 -3.90 30.27 20.41
CA ARG A 89 -3.86 31.73 20.24
C ARG A 89 -3.30 32.13 18.90
N LYS A 90 -2.23 31.47 18.43
CA LYS A 90 -1.66 31.73 17.10
C LYS A 90 -2.68 31.50 16.00
N LEU A 91 -3.45 30.39 16.05
CA LEU A 91 -4.51 30.11 15.09
C LEU A 91 -5.57 31.21 15.04
N ILE A 92 -5.98 31.74 16.21
CA ILE A 92 -7.01 32.76 16.34
C ILE A 92 -6.47 34.15 15.98
N ASP A 93 -5.33 34.55 16.56
CA ASP A 93 -4.78 35.90 16.42
C ASP A 93 -4.29 36.17 14.99
N GLU A 94 -3.80 35.15 14.28
CA GLU A 94 -3.39 35.26 12.89
C GLU A 94 -4.53 34.94 11.90
N ASN A 95 -5.76 34.68 12.38
CA ASN A 95 -6.96 34.37 11.58
C ASN A 95 -6.73 33.19 10.63
N LEU A 96 -6.18 32.09 11.13
CA LEU A 96 -5.81 30.92 10.34
C LEU A 96 -6.91 29.82 10.30
N ILE A 97 -8.00 30.01 11.04
CA ILE A 97 -9.13 29.09 11.09
C ILE A 97 -10.16 29.50 10.03
N PRO A 98 -10.44 28.67 9.00
CA PRO A 98 -11.49 28.97 8.04
C PRO A 98 -12.87 29.09 8.70
N ASP A 99 -13.76 29.88 8.10
CA ASP A 99 -15.10 30.15 8.62
C ASP A 99 -16.01 28.92 8.74
N ASP A 100 -15.74 27.88 7.96
CA ASP A 100 -16.46 26.62 7.92
C ASP A 100 -15.79 25.50 8.76
N VAL A 101 -14.76 25.86 9.52
CA VAL A 101 -14.01 24.94 10.40
C VAL A 101 -14.29 25.28 11.86
N LYS A 102 -14.51 24.25 12.68
CA LYS A 102 -14.58 24.36 14.13
C LYS A 102 -13.31 23.81 14.75
N VAL A 103 -12.69 24.57 15.62
CA VAL A 103 -11.63 24.06 16.49
C VAL A 103 -12.26 23.46 17.75
N GLN A 104 -11.83 22.25 18.11
CA GLN A 104 -12.23 21.58 19.33
C GLN A 104 -11.12 21.69 20.36
N VAL A 105 -11.49 21.92 21.63
CA VAL A 105 -10.55 21.98 22.75
C VAL A 105 -11.05 21.15 23.92
N LEU A 106 -10.15 20.38 24.50
CA LEU A 106 -10.43 19.53 25.66
C LEU A 106 -10.37 20.31 26.96
N THR A 107 -11.23 20.01 27.91
CA THR A 107 -11.19 20.51 29.28
C THR A 107 -11.71 19.50 30.29
N GLN A 108 -11.25 19.57 31.52
CA GLN A 108 -11.78 18.81 32.65
C GLN A 108 -12.77 19.64 33.47
N SER A 109 -13.62 18.98 34.25
CA SER A 109 -14.61 19.61 35.14
C SER A 109 -13.94 20.28 36.37
N ARG A 110 -13.09 21.29 36.10
CA ARG A 110 -12.40 22.12 37.11
C ARG A 110 -12.50 23.58 36.68
N GLU A 111 -13.02 24.43 37.55
CA GLU A 111 -13.31 25.84 37.28
C GLU A 111 -12.13 26.56 36.62
N HIS A 112 -10.94 26.52 37.24
CA HIS A 112 -9.76 27.22 36.73
C HIS A 112 -9.31 26.72 35.34
N LEU A 113 -9.50 25.45 35.00
CA LEU A 113 -9.20 24.90 33.67
C LEU A 113 -10.24 25.34 32.65
N ILE A 114 -11.53 25.33 33.00
CA ILE A 114 -12.61 25.81 32.15
C ILE A 114 -12.42 27.28 31.83
N THR A 115 -12.22 28.15 32.85
CA THR A 115 -12.00 29.58 32.66
C THR A 115 -10.81 29.83 31.73
N LYS A 116 -9.67 29.16 31.96
CA LYS A 116 -8.48 29.31 31.11
C LYS A 116 -8.73 28.84 29.68
N THR A 117 -9.55 27.79 29.47
CA THR A 117 -9.93 27.31 28.15
C THR A 117 -10.71 28.38 27.39
N PHE A 118 -11.66 29.07 28.04
CA PHE A 118 -12.43 30.14 27.41
C PHE A 118 -11.58 31.39 27.15
N GLU A 119 -10.64 31.73 28.04
CA GLU A 119 -9.64 32.77 27.78
C GLU A 119 -8.84 32.47 26.50
N ALA A 120 -8.42 31.21 26.31
CA ALA A 120 -7.71 30.78 25.12
C ALA A 120 -8.54 30.83 23.83
N LEU A 121 -9.86 30.62 23.93
CA LEU A 121 -10.81 30.67 22.80
C LEU A 121 -11.28 32.08 22.44
N LYS A 122 -10.94 33.13 23.23
CA LYS A 122 -11.41 34.49 22.98
C LYS A 122 -11.11 34.95 21.56
N GLY A 123 -12.15 35.39 20.84
CA GLY A 123 -12.06 35.82 19.43
C GLY A 123 -12.17 34.68 18.42
N CYS A 124 -12.31 33.46 18.84
CA CYS A 124 -12.64 32.33 17.95
C CYS A 124 -14.07 32.48 17.43
N LYS A 125 -14.31 32.21 16.14
CA LYS A 125 -15.63 32.29 15.53
C LYS A 125 -16.49 31.05 15.82
N ASN A 126 -15.92 29.86 15.63
CA ASN A 126 -16.60 28.60 15.85
C ASN A 126 -15.74 27.66 16.70
N ALA A 127 -16.25 27.22 17.84
CA ALA A 127 -15.49 26.37 18.76
C ALA A 127 -16.35 25.23 19.32
N ILE A 128 -15.75 24.06 19.52
CA ILE A 128 -16.30 22.96 20.28
C ILE A 128 -15.55 22.89 21.61
N VAL A 129 -16.28 22.93 22.72
CA VAL A 129 -15.71 22.75 24.06
C VAL A 129 -16.01 21.33 24.51
N HIS A 130 -14.98 20.50 24.60
CA HIS A 130 -15.07 19.09 24.92
C HIS A 130 -14.79 18.86 26.41
N LEU A 131 -15.84 18.54 27.15
CA LEU A 131 -15.78 18.13 28.55
C LEU A 131 -15.75 16.62 28.68
N TYR A 132 -14.89 16.07 29.53
CA TYR A 132 -14.90 14.66 29.86
C TYR A 132 -14.73 14.41 31.35
N ASN A 133 -15.25 13.28 31.79
CA ASN A 133 -14.88 12.66 33.06
C ASN A 133 -15.12 11.14 32.98
N SER A 134 -14.32 10.39 33.73
CA SER A 134 -14.39 8.93 33.72
C SER A 134 -15.63 8.41 34.42
N THR A 135 -16.30 7.43 33.82
CA THR A 135 -17.59 6.90 34.28
C THR A 135 -17.59 5.40 34.56
N SER A 136 -16.53 4.68 34.15
CA SER A 136 -16.48 3.21 34.29
C SER A 136 -16.55 2.73 35.73
N VAL A 137 -17.10 1.53 35.91
CA VAL A 137 -17.18 0.86 37.23
C VAL A 137 -15.83 0.85 37.94
N LEU A 138 -14.78 0.44 37.20
CA LEU A 138 -13.44 0.32 37.77
C LEU A 138 -12.88 1.67 38.23
N GLN A 139 -13.05 2.73 37.44
CA GLN A 139 -12.52 4.05 37.80
C GLN A 139 -13.30 4.69 38.94
N ARG A 140 -14.62 4.51 39.00
CA ARG A 140 -15.42 4.96 40.14
C ARG A 140 -14.95 4.29 41.44
N ASP A 141 -14.73 2.97 41.40
CA ASP A 141 -14.35 2.18 42.57
C ASP A 141 -12.90 2.42 43.01
N VAL A 142 -11.93 2.34 42.06
CA VAL A 142 -10.49 2.28 42.40
C VAL A 142 -9.82 3.64 42.32
N VAL A 143 -10.25 4.53 41.40
CA VAL A 143 -9.55 5.82 41.15
C VAL A 143 -10.20 6.96 41.92
N PHE A 144 -11.53 7.08 41.82
CA PHE A 144 -12.25 8.19 42.45
C PHE A 144 -12.76 7.84 43.85
N ASN A 145 -13.05 6.57 44.10
CA ASN A 145 -13.75 6.11 45.28
C ASN A 145 -15.04 6.91 45.51
N MET A 146 -15.85 7.05 44.42
CA MET A 146 -17.08 7.82 44.34
C MET A 146 -18.21 6.96 43.78
N ASP A 147 -19.42 7.25 44.22
CA ASP A 147 -20.60 6.62 43.68
C ASP A 147 -21.09 7.28 42.36
N LYS A 148 -22.16 6.77 41.79
CA LYS A 148 -22.74 7.25 40.52
C LYS A 148 -23.23 8.70 40.59
N GLU A 149 -23.87 9.07 41.69
CA GLU A 149 -24.43 10.41 41.89
C GLU A 149 -23.31 11.46 42.04
N GLU A 150 -22.26 11.14 42.76
CA GLU A 150 -21.06 12.00 42.90
C GLU A 150 -20.37 12.25 41.55
N ILE A 151 -20.25 11.21 40.71
CA ILE A 151 -19.63 11.34 39.37
C ILE A 151 -20.54 12.15 38.43
N ILE A 152 -21.87 11.96 38.47
CA ILE A 152 -22.86 12.84 37.76
C ILE A 152 -22.70 14.28 38.23
N GLY A 153 -22.53 14.49 39.55
CA GLY A 153 -22.28 15.82 40.10
C GLY A 153 -21.06 16.54 39.49
N ILE A 154 -19.97 15.80 39.22
CA ILE A 154 -18.79 16.34 38.54
C ILE A 154 -19.13 16.79 37.12
N ALA A 155 -19.83 15.96 36.34
CA ALA A 155 -20.19 16.27 34.96
C ALA A 155 -21.15 17.48 34.88
N VAL A 156 -22.19 17.47 35.70
CA VAL A 156 -23.20 18.54 35.77
C VAL A 156 -22.57 19.87 36.21
N LYS A 157 -21.67 19.85 37.19
CA LYS A 157 -20.91 21.05 37.61
C LYS A 157 -20.07 21.61 36.46
N GLY A 158 -19.34 20.76 35.75
CA GLY A 158 -18.55 21.18 34.60
C GLY A 158 -19.43 21.77 33.49
N ALA A 159 -20.52 21.12 33.15
CA ALA A 159 -21.44 21.62 32.12
C ALA A 159 -22.06 22.99 32.49
N LYS A 160 -22.41 23.22 33.76
CA LYS A 160 -22.89 24.53 34.24
C LYS A 160 -21.83 25.61 34.07
N LEU A 161 -20.58 25.34 34.50
CA LEU A 161 -19.49 26.28 34.35
C LEU A 161 -19.20 26.59 32.87
N ILE A 162 -19.22 25.59 31.99
CA ILE A 162 -19.02 25.80 30.55
C ILE A 162 -20.16 26.66 29.97
N LYS A 163 -21.40 26.42 30.36
CA LYS A 163 -22.54 27.23 29.92
C LYS A 163 -22.46 28.68 30.38
N GLU A 164 -22.04 28.90 31.64
CA GLU A 164 -21.83 30.24 32.21
C GLU A 164 -20.67 30.98 31.52
N GLU A 165 -19.55 30.27 31.23
CA GLU A 165 -18.42 30.86 30.52
C GLU A 165 -18.77 31.20 29.07
N ALA A 166 -19.44 30.27 28.35
CA ALA A 166 -19.86 30.49 26.96
C ALA A 166 -20.76 31.72 26.81
N ALA A 167 -21.60 32.00 27.78
CA ALA A 167 -22.47 33.18 27.78
C ALA A 167 -21.73 34.51 27.86
N LYS A 168 -20.44 34.53 28.27
CA LYS A 168 -19.59 35.72 28.32
C LYS A 168 -19.00 36.12 26.97
N TYR A 169 -19.07 35.22 25.96
CA TYR A 169 -18.48 35.40 24.62
C TYR A 169 -19.55 35.17 23.53
N PRO A 170 -20.56 36.07 23.45
CA PRO A 170 -21.70 35.89 22.53
C PRO A 170 -21.31 35.97 21.04
N GLU A 171 -20.12 36.44 20.72
CA GLU A 171 -19.54 36.52 19.39
C GLU A 171 -19.05 35.14 18.85
N THR A 172 -18.84 34.19 19.75
CA THR A 172 -18.36 32.83 19.39
C THR A 172 -19.55 31.87 19.34
N ASN A 173 -19.65 31.14 18.24
CA ASN A 173 -20.59 30.03 18.11
C ASN A 173 -20.02 28.80 18.80
N PHE A 174 -20.46 28.55 20.04
CA PHE A 174 -20.04 27.40 20.82
C PHE A 174 -20.94 26.19 20.57
N GLN A 175 -20.32 25.05 20.32
CA GLN A 175 -20.93 23.74 20.41
C GLN A 175 -20.32 23.00 21.61
N PHE A 176 -21.15 22.27 22.34
CA PHE A 176 -20.68 21.53 23.51
C PHE A 176 -20.57 20.05 23.20
N GLU A 177 -19.45 19.46 23.62
CA GLU A 177 -19.22 18.02 23.58
C GLU A 177 -19.01 17.47 24.99
N TYR A 178 -19.63 16.31 25.26
CA TYR A 178 -19.43 15.56 26.48
C TYR A 178 -19.03 14.10 26.19
N SER A 179 -17.97 13.64 26.85
CA SER A 179 -17.52 12.25 26.83
C SER A 179 -17.66 11.60 28.20
N PRO A 180 -18.52 10.58 28.38
CA PRO A 180 -18.44 9.65 29.50
C PRO A 180 -17.24 8.74 29.26
N GLU A 181 -16.03 9.17 29.66
CA GLU A 181 -14.79 8.45 29.41
C GLU A 181 -14.87 7.00 29.90
N SER A 182 -14.29 6.08 29.13
CA SER A 182 -14.41 4.62 29.36
C SER A 182 -15.87 4.10 29.24
N PHE A 183 -16.62 4.62 28.26
CA PHE A 183 -18.00 4.22 28.00
C PHE A 183 -18.17 2.71 27.89
N THR A 184 -17.26 2.00 27.19
CA THR A 184 -17.31 0.54 27.04
C THR A 184 -17.12 -0.23 28.37
N GLY A 185 -16.65 0.43 29.41
CA GLY A 185 -16.52 -0.10 30.78
C GLY A 185 -17.58 0.44 31.75
N THR A 186 -18.62 1.11 31.23
CA THR A 186 -19.68 1.76 31.98
C THR A 186 -21.01 1.00 31.78
N GLU A 187 -21.83 0.92 32.81
CA GLU A 187 -23.18 0.36 32.68
C GLU A 187 -24.02 1.22 31.72
N MET A 188 -24.73 0.58 30.81
CA MET A 188 -25.46 1.30 29.73
C MET A 188 -26.50 2.27 30.26
N ASP A 189 -27.31 1.84 31.24
CA ASP A 189 -28.33 2.68 31.87
C ASP A 189 -27.70 3.91 32.54
N TYR A 190 -26.52 3.74 33.16
CA TYR A 190 -25.80 4.82 33.83
C TYR A 190 -25.13 5.77 32.83
N ALA A 191 -24.56 5.24 31.74
CA ALA A 191 -24.00 6.08 30.66
C ALA A 191 -25.09 6.98 30.04
N LEU A 192 -26.31 6.46 29.87
CA LEU A 192 -27.45 7.25 29.41
C LEU A 192 -27.84 8.33 30.43
N GLU A 193 -27.98 7.96 31.72
CA GLU A 193 -28.36 8.84 32.81
C GLU A 193 -27.41 10.05 32.93
N ILE A 194 -26.08 9.83 32.95
CA ILE A 194 -25.11 10.93 33.06
C ILE A 194 -25.12 11.83 31.82
N CYS A 195 -25.23 11.27 30.60
CA CYS A 195 -25.34 12.07 29.38
C CYS A 195 -26.63 12.92 29.38
N GLU A 196 -27.76 12.36 29.77
CA GLU A 196 -29.02 13.11 29.87
C GLU A 196 -29.01 14.19 30.95
N ALA A 197 -28.33 13.93 32.09
CA ALA A 197 -28.13 14.95 33.12
C ALA A 197 -27.31 16.15 32.63
N VAL A 198 -26.30 15.91 31.81
CA VAL A 198 -25.47 16.96 31.16
C VAL A 198 -26.31 17.68 30.08
N MET A 199 -27.10 16.96 29.28
CA MET A 199 -28.02 17.55 28.29
C MET A 199 -29.05 18.48 28.95
N ASP A 200 -29.57 18.13 30.12
CA ASP A 200 -30.51 18.96 30.88
C ASP A 200 -29.90 20.31 31.31
N VAL A 201 -28.58 20.36 31.54
CA VAL A 201 -27.88 21.60 31.81
C VAL A 201 -27.67 22.40 30.54
N TRP A 202 -27.14 21.77 29.46
CA TRP A 202 -26.78 22.47 28.24
C TRP A 202 -27.98 22.92 27.45
N GLN A 203 -29.03 22.08 27.38
CA GLN A 203 -30.29 22.30 26.65
C GLN A 203 -30.05 22.46 25.13
N PRO A 204 -29.52 21.41 24.45
CA PRO A 204 -29.25 21.48 23.02
C PRO A 204 -30.54 21.63 22.20
N THR A 205 -30.39 22.17 20.99
CA THR A 205 -31.46 22.29 19.99
C THR A 205 -31.11 21.50 18.73
N SER A 206 -32.06 21.37 17.80
CA SER A 206 -31.81 20.75 16.50
C SER A 206 -30.82 21.56 15.63
N GLU A 207 -30.78 22.87 15.83
CA GLU A 207 -29.85 23.78 15.11
C GLU A 207 -28.48 23.84 15.75
N ASN A 208 -28.37 23.67 17.07
CA ASN A 208 -27.10 23.60 17.80
C ASN A 208 -27.08 22.33 18.66
N LYS A 209 -26.79 21.22 17.99
CA LYS A 209 -26.74 19.90 18.60
C LYS A 209 -25.58 19.78 19.58
N MET A 210 -25.83 19.12 20.70
CA MET A 210 -24.76 18.68 21.59
C MET A 210 -24.11 17.42 21.02
N ILE A 211 -22.79 17.35 21.08
CA ILE A 211 -22.05 16.15 20.75
C ILE A 211 -21.97 15.27 22.00
N ILE A 212 -22.41 14.03 21.89
CA ILE A 212 -22.19 12.99 22.88
C ILE A 212 -21.22 12.00 22.27
N ASN A 213 -20.00 12.03 22.76
CA ASN A 213 -18.93 11.16 22.29
C ASN A 213 -18.86 9.92 23.19
N LEU A 214 -18.99 8.74 22.60
CA LEU A 214 -19.06 7.46 23.29
C LEU A 214 -17.75 6.69 23.10
N PRO A 215 -16.68 6.99 23.87
CA PRO A 215 -15.35 6.48 23.58
C PRO A 215 -15.19 5.01 23.99
N SER A 216 -14.66 4.21 23.08
CA SER A 216 -14.04 2.95 23.43
C SER A 216 -12.60 3.24 23.87
N THR A 217 -12.45 3.92 25.01
CA THR A 217 -11.18 4.36 25.60
C THR A 217 -10.18 3.24 25.72
N VAL A 218 -10.68 2.06 26.07
CA VAL A 218 -10.00 0.77 25.90
C VAL A 218 -10.95 -0.15 25.15
N GLU A 219 -10.46 -0.82 24.14
CA GLU A 219 -11.23 -1.75 23.33
C GLU A 219 -11.53 -3.04 24.12
N MET A 220 -12.56 -2.99 24.96
CA MET A 220 -12.89 -4.06 25.92
C MET A 220 -13.71 -5.20 25.32
N THR A 221 -14.35 -4.99 24.15
CA THR A 221 -15.29 -5.95 23.57
C THR A 221 -15.11 -6.02 22.04
N THR A 222 -15.87 -6.90 21.39
CA THR A 222 -15.85 -7.04 19.93
C THR A 222 -16.66 -5.91 19.25
N PRO A 223 -16.33 -5.53 17.99
CA PRO A 223 -16.99 -4.44 17.28
C PRO A 223 -18.51 -4.54 17.21
N ASN A 224 -19.04 -5.75 17.00
CA ASN A 224 -20.48 -5.98 16.97
C ASN A 224 -21.17 -5.69 18.33
N ARG A 225 -20.45 -5.85 19.43
CA ARG A 225 -20.97 -5.51 20.76
C ARG A 225 -20.94 -4.01 21.00
N TYR A 226 -19.94 -3.34 20.50
CA TYR A 226 -19.91 -1.88 20.51
C TYR A 226 -21.03 -1.30 19.66
N ALA A 227 -21.28 -1.84 18.46
CA ALA A 227 -22.42 -1.46 17.63
C ALA A 227 -23.78 -1.66 18.36
N ASP A 228 -23.96 -2.78 19.08
CA ASP A 228 -25.15 -3.00 19.91
C ASP A 228 -25.32 -1.89 20.97
N GLN A 229 -24.23 -1.45 21.60
CA GLN A 229 -24.24 -0.36 22.58
C GLN A 229 -24.64 0.97 21.94
N ILE A 230 -24.06 1.28 20.77
CA ILE A 230 -24.35 2.52 20.03
C ILE A 230 -25.81 2.55 19.54
N GLU A 231 -26.32 1.47 18.96
CA GLU A 231 -27.70 1.42 18.47
C GLU A 231 -28.71 1.54 19.61
N TRP A 232 -28.46 0.85 20.72
CA TRP A 232 -29.29 0.97 21.90
C TRP A 232 -29.30 2.39 22.46
N PHE A 233 -28.12 3.00 22.58
CA PHE A 233 -27.96 4.37 23.07
C PHE A 233 -28.68 5.36 22.15
N SER A 234 -28.47 5.25 20.84
CA SER A 234 -29.10 6.09 19.82
C SER A 234 -30.64 6.01 19.83
N LYS A 235 -31.18 4.81 20.08
CA LYS A 235 -32.67 4.60 20.17
C LYS A 235 -33.28 5.03 21.50
N THR A 236 -32.45 5.17 22.56
CA THR A 236 -32.96 5.36 23.92
C THR A 236 -32.84 6.80 24.41
N ILE A 237 -31.76 7.49 23.96
CA ILE A 237 -31.48 8.87 24.40
C ILE A 237 -32.65 9.82 24.06
N LYS A 238 -33.02 10.68 25.02
CA LYS A 238 -34.05 11.69 24.80
C LYS A 238 -33.60 12.74 23.78
N ASN A 239 -34.55 13.30 23.04
CA ASN A 239 -34.31 14.38 22.07
C ASN A 239 -33.15 14.04 21.10
N ARG A 240 -33.18 12.84 20.51
CA ARG A 240 -32.14 12.33 19.61
C ARG A 240 -31.76 13.32 18.50
N ASP A 241 -32.71 14.08 17.99
CA ASP A 241 -32.48 15.10 16.92
C ASP A 241 -31.64 16.28 17.38
N CYS A 242 -31.53 16.53 18.71
CA CYS A 242 -30.68 17.56 19.31
C CYS A 242 -29.28 17.04 19.67
N VAL A 243 -28.97 15.79 19.34
CA VAL A 243 -27.68 15.14 19.67
C VAL A 243 -26.97 14.69 18.42
N SER A 244 -25.67 14.89 18.40
CA SER A 244 -24.73 14.22 17.46
C SER A 244 -23.99 13.15 18.24
N ILE A 245 -24.22 11.87 17.91
CA ILE A 245 -23.49 10.75 18.53
C ILE A 245 -22.16 10.58 17.83
N SER A 246 -21.09 10.74 18.59
CA SER A 246 -19.71 10.61 18.14
C SER A 246 -19.09 9.29 18.62
N LEU A 247 -18.24 8.70 17.80
CA LEU A 247 -17.45 7.52 18.12
C LEU A 247 -15.98 7.90 18.26
N HIS A 248 -15.33 7.36 19.29
CA HIS A 248 -13.90 7.53 19.51
C HIS A 248 -13.28 6.18 19.94
N PRO A 249 -13.12 5.23 19.02
CA PRO A 249 -12.53 3.94 19.36
C PRO A 249 -11.03 3.96 19.31
N HIS A 250 -10.38 3.41 20.35
CA HIS A 250 -8.98 3.01 20.32
C HIS A 250 -8.81 1.62 19.69
N ASN A 251 -7.57 1.21 19.42
CA ASN A 251 -7.24 0.05 18.60
C ASN A 251 -6.56 -1.09 19.39
N ASP A 252 -6.89 -1.24 20.69
CA ASP A 252 -6.22 -2.21 21.58
C ASP A 252 -6.32 -3.66 21.10
N ARG A 253 -7.36 -4.00 20.34
CA ARG A 253 -7.60 -5.33 19.79
C ARG A 253 -7.32 -5.41 18.29
N GLY A 254 -6.90 -4.31 17.66
CA GLY A 254 -6.73 -4.20 16.22
C GLY A 254 -8.04 -4.16 15.44
N THR A 255 -9.16 -3.73 16.07
CA THR A 255 -10.49 -3.75 15.45
C THR A 255 -11.21 -2.40 15.46
N SER A 256 -10.50 -1.30 15.71
CA SER A 256 -11.08 0.05 15.75
C SER A 256 -11.81 0.46 14.46
N THR A 257 -11.24 0.12 13.29
CA THR A 257 -11.89 0.35 12.00
C THR A 257 -13.26 -0.33 11.92
N ALA A 258 -13.32 -1.62 12.24
CA ALA A 258 -14.58 -2.35 12.26
C ALA A 258 -15.54 -1.81 13.32
N ALA A 259 -15.06 -1.36 14.48
CA ALA A 259 -15.88 -0.75 15.53
C ALA A 259 -16.52 0.56 15.03
N ALA A 260 -15.77 1.39 14.30
CA ALA A 260 -16.28 2.63 13.73
C ALA A 260 -17.31 2.37 12.62
N GLU A 261 -16.98 1.49 11.65
CA GLU A 261 -17.91 1.14 10.56
C GLU A 261 -19.24 0.58 11.08
N LEU A 262 -19.19 -0.39 11.99
CA LEU A 262 -20.40 -0.96 12.58
C LEU A 262 -21.12 0.05 13.48
N GLY A 263 -20.41 0.96 14.14
CA GLY A 263 -20.99 2.05 14.92
C GLY A 263 -21.76 3.06 14.05
N LEU A 264 -21.28 3.35 12.83
CA LEU A 264 -22.02 4.15 11.84
C LEU A 264 -23.30 3.46 11.40
N LEU A 265 -23.26 2.17 11.09
CA LEU A 265 -24.46 1.38 10.80
C LEU A 265 -25.45 1.41 11.98
N ALA A 266 -24.94 1.45 13.20
CA ALA A 266 -25.71 1.52 14.43
C ALA A 266 -26.32 2.91 14.74
N GLY A 267 -26.06 3.91 13.89
CA GLY A 267 -26.69 5.23 13.96
C GLY A 267 -25.85 6.33 14.60
N ALA A 268 -24.51 6.18 14.62
CA ALA A 268 -23.63 7.29 14.94
C ALA A 268 -23.58 8.31 13.78
N ASP A 269 -23.36 9.58 14.14
CA ASP A 269 -23.36 10.72 13.22
C ASP A 269 -21.93 11.22 12.92
N ARG A 270 -20.98 10.95 13.82
CA ARG A 270 -19.66 11.58 13.87
C ARG A 270 -18.58 10.56 14.29
N ILE A 271 -17.38 10.77 13.82
CA ILE A 271 -16.21 9.95 14.18
C ILE A 271 -15.05 10.85 14.56
N GLU A 272 -14.37 10.51 15.66
CA GLU A 272 -13.08 11.03 16.06
C GLU A 272 -11.98 9.98 15.84
N GLY A 273 -10.83 10.42 15.37
CA GLY A 273 -9.67 9.58 15.17
C GLY A 273 -8.46 10.38 14.67
N THR A 274 -7.43 9.68 14.30
CA THR A 274 -6.19 10.27 13.79
C THR A 274 -5.86 9.74 12.41
N LEU A 275 -5.06 10.47 11.66
CA LEU A 275 -4.44 9.94 10.46
C LEU A 275 -3.38 8.90 10.86
N PHE A 276 -3.37 7.79 10.14
CA PHE A 276 -2.48 6.63 10.38
C PHE A 276 -2.62 5.97 11.77
N GLY A 277 -3.68 6.29 12.51
CA GLY A 277 -4.02 5.62 13.75
C GLY A 277 -3.11 5.92 14.94
N ASN A 278 -2.37 7.04 14.93
CA ASN A 278 -1.53 7.40 16.07
C ASN A 278 -2.35 7.68 17.33
N GLY A 279 -1.86 7.27 18.49
CA GLY A 279 -2.52 7.48 19.77
C GLY A 279 -1.94 6.63 20.88
N GLU A 280 -2.53 6.74 22.05
CA GLU A 280 -2.13 5.97 23.24
C GLU A 280 -2.16 4.45 22.99
N ARG A 281 -1.24 3.73 23.64
CA ARG A 281 -1.11 2.26 23.59
C ARG A 281 -0.91 1.74 22.15
N THR A 282 -1.98 1.25 21.51
CA THR A 282 -1.97 0.72 20.14
C THR A 282 -2.51 1.72 19.12
N GLY A 283 -2.89 2.92 19.57
CA GLY A 283 -3.37 4.00 18.75
C GLY A 283 -4.87 4.22 18.76
N ASN A 284 -5.26 5.28 18.08
CA ASN A 284 -6.65 5.66 17.80
C ASN A 284 -7.18 4.92 16.56
N LEU A 285 -8.45 5.12 16.26
CA LEU A 285 -9.02 4.83 14.97
C LEU A 285 -8.24 5.56 13.87
N ASP A 286 -7.90 4.85 12.82
CA ASP A 286 -7.34 5.43 11.61
C ASP A 286 -8.45 5.93 10.68
N ILE A 287 -8.62 7.25 10.62
CA ILE A 287 -9.65 7.90 9.79
C ILE A 287 -9.42 7.63 8.31
N LEU A 288 -8.14 7.60 7.87
CA LEU A 288 -7.82 7.35 6.48
C LEU A 288 -8.34 5.98 6.03
N ILE A 289 -8.16 4.94 6.86
CA ILE A 289 -8.64 3.60 6.52
C ILE A 289 -10.17 3.59 6.39
N VAL A 290 -10.90 4.20 7.33
CA VAL A 290 -12.38 4.25 7.27
C VAL A 290 -12.85 5.05 6.05
N GLY A 291 -12.25 6.22 5.79
CA GLY A 291 -12.57 7.04 4.62
C GLY A 291 -12.33 6.30 3.30
N MET A 292 -11.19 5.62 3.16
CA MET A 292 -10.87 4.87 1.95
C MET A 292 -11.68 3.56 1.82
N ASN A 293 -12.08 2.95 2.93
CA ASN A 293 -13.03 1.84 2.89
C ASN A 293 -14.38 2.29 2.32
N MET A 294 -14.90 3.45 2.76
CA MET A 294 -16.11 4.04 2.20
C MET A 294 -15.95 4.35 0.70
N TYR A 295 -14.85 4.99 0.33
CA TYR A 295 -14.53 5.33 -1.07
C TYR A 295 -14.52 4.08 -1.97
N SER A 296 -13.91 2.99 -1.50
CA SER A 296 -13.87 1.71 -2.23
C SER A 296 -15.24 1.03 -2.39
N GLN A 297 -16.25 1.48 -1.65
CA GLN A 297 -17.64 1.05 -1.75
C GLN A 297 -18.53 2.05 -2.52
N GLY A 298 -17.93 3.08 -3.12
CA GLY A 298 -18.63 4.09 -3.91
C GLY A 298 -19.32 5.16 -3.06
N VAL A 299 -18.90 5.36 -1.81
CA VAL A 299 -19.37 6.42 -0.93
C VAL A 299 -18.28 7.47 -0.79
N ASP A 300 -18.58 8.72 -1.16
CA ASP A 300 -17.68 9.85 -1.00
C ASP A 300 -17.41 10.10 0.49
N PRO A 301 -16.15 9.99 0.96
CA PRO A 301 -15.80 10.26 2.35
C PRO A 301 -15.75 11.76 2.67
N GLU A 302 -15.89 12.65 1.67
CA GLU A 302 -15.72 14.10 1.81
C GLU A 302 -14.34 14.51 2.36
N LEU A 303 -13.35 13.63 2.24
CA LEU A 303 -11.95 13.84 2.57
C LEU A 303 -11.07 13.55 1.35
N ASP A 304 -10.11 14.42 1.07
CA ASP A 304 -9.22 14.31 -0.09
C ASP A 304 -7.91 13.62 0.28
N PHE A 305 -7.75 12.38 -0.16
CA PHE A 305 -6.51 11.60 -0.05
C PHE A 305 -5.79 11.43 -1.40
N SER A 306 -6.14 12.21 -2.42
CA SER A 306 -5.57 12.10 -3.77
C SER A 306 -4.05 12.32 -3.84
N ASN A 307 -3.45 12.90 -2.82
CA ASN A 307 -1.99 13.04 -2.69
C ASN A 307 -1.47 12.41 -1.40
N ILE A 308 -1.72 11.11 -1.24
CA ILE A 308 -1.43 10.39 0.00
C ILE A 308 0.06 10.41 0.39
N ASN A 309 0.96 10.46 -0.60
CA ASN A 309 2.40 10.48 -0.34
C ASN A 309 2.82 11.78 0.38
N LYS A 310 2.27 12.94 -0.03
CA LYS A 310 2.53 14.24 0.62
C LYS A 310 1.96 14.26 2.04
N ILE A 311 0.75 13.71 2.24
CA ILE A 311 0.13 13.60 3.56
C ILE A 311 1.00 12.75 4.48
N ALA A 312 1.48 11.60 3.99
CA ALA A 312 2.36 10.70 4.73
C ALA A 312 3.72 11.33 5.07
N GLU A 313 4.28 12.15 4.18
CA GLU A 313 5.52 12.89 4.41
C GLU A 313 5.35 13.91 5.54
N ILE A 314 4.34 14.78 5.45
CA ILE A 314 4.03 15.78 6.48
C ILE A 314 3.77 15.11 7.84
N TYR A 315 3.00 14.02 7.84
CA TYR A 315 2.74 13.26 9.06
C TYR A 315 4.04 12.76 9.72
N LYS A 316 4.93 12.14 8.94
CA LYS A 316 6.24 11.65 9.43
C LYS A 316 7.12 12.79 9.95
N ASP A 317 7.09 13.93 9.25
CA ASP A 317 7.88 15.10 9.64
C ASP A 317 7.36 15.75 10.94
N CYS A 318 6.06 15.76 11.15
CA CYS A 318 5.46 16.31 12.37
C CYS A 318 5.54 15.35 13.57
N THR A 319 5.24 14.06 13.36
CA THR A 319 5.15 13.06 14.44
C THR A 319 6.45 12.35 14.74
N LYS A 320 7.39 12.29 13.79
CA LYS A 320 8.62 11.48 13.81
C LYS A 320 8.34 9.96 13.86
N LEU A 321 7.10 9.54 13.57
CA LEU A 321 6.72 8.14 13.54
C LEU A 321 6.76 7.58 12.12
N PRO A 322 7.25 6.33 11.92
CA PRO A 322 7.18 5.66 10.64
C PRO A 322 5.76 5.17 10.35
N ILE A 323 5.40 5.10 9.07
CA ILE A 323 4.20 4.39 8.62
C ILE A 323 4.62 2.98 8.21
N HIS A 324 3.86 1.97 8.63
CA HIS A 324 4.18 0.58 8.33
C HIS A 324 4.09 0.29 6.82
N GLU A 325 5.05 -0.46 6.27
CA GLU A 325 5.15 -0.78 4.83
C GLU A 325 3.88 -1.43 4.24
N ARG A 326 3.07 -2.08 5.06
CA ARG A 326 1.79 -2.71 4.68
C ARG A 326 0.59 -2.01 5.30
N HIS A 327 0.74 -0.74 5.67
CA HIS A 327 -0.39 0.07 6.12
C HIS A 327 -1.43 0.16 4.98
N PRO A 328 -2.71 -0.14 5.22
CA PRO A 328 -3.73 -0.08 4.17
C PRO A 328 -3.69 1.24 3.41
N TYR A 329 -3.76 1.16 2.07
CA TYR A 329 -3.75 2.28 1.12
C TYR A 329 -2.45 3.10 1.03
N VAL A 330 -1.60 3.15 2.06
CA VAL A 330 -0.45 4.07 2.16
C VAL A 330 0.89 3.37 2.12
N GLY A 331 1.00 2.20 2.70
CA GLY A 331 2.27 1.47 2.83
C GLY A 331 2.96 1.25 1.48
N ASP A 332 4.28 1.27 1.46
CA ASP A 332 5.08 1.17 0.23
C ASP A 332 4.86 -0.15 -0.53
N LEU A 333 4.40 -1.19 0.16
CA LEU A 333 4.16 -2.51 -0.41
C LEU A 333 2.69 -2.79 -0.76
N VAL A 334 1.78 -1.83 -0.56
CA VAL A 334 0.33 -2.08 -0.72
C VAL A 334 -0.07 -2.23 -2.18
N PHE A 335 0.46 -1.38 -3.08
CA PHE A 335 0.20 -1.46 -4.51
C PHE A 335 1.32 -2.17 -5.25
N THR A 336 1.80 -3.28 -4.68
CA THR A 336 2.85 -4.11 -5.26
C THR A 336 2.41 -5.57 -5.33
N ALA A 337 2.79 -6.27 -6.36
CA ALA A 337 2.61 -7.71 -6.43
C ALA A 337 3.95 -8.42 -6.57
N PHE A 338 4.11 -9.51 -5.82
CA PHE A 338 5.32 -10.34 -5.80
C PHE A 338 5.15 -11.65 -6.56
N SER A 339 3.91 -12.12 -6.69
CA SER A 339 3.59 -13.36 -7.42
C SER A 339 3.42 -13.07 -8.89
N GLY A 340 4.13 -13.79 -9.77
CA GLY A 340 4.03 -13.60 -11.22
C GLY A 340 2.62 -13.87 -11.77
N SER A 341 1.83 -14.74 -11.12
CA SER A 341 0.43 -14.98 -11.52
C SER A 341 -0.46 -13.78 -11.17
N HIS A 342 -0.20 -13.10 -10.04
CA HIS A 342 -0.92 -11.89 -9.66
C HIS A 342 -0.56 -10.74 -10.60
N GLN A 343 0.72 -10.54 -10.89
CA GLN A 343 1.22 -9.53 -11.83
C GLN A 343 0.58 -9.69 -13.22
N ASP A 344 0.57 -10.91 -13.76
CA ASP A 344 -0.06 -11.21 -15.06
C ASP A 344 -1.57 -10.92 -15.04
N ALA A 345 -2.26 -11.25 -13.94
CA ALA A 345 -3.70 -10.98 -13.81
C ALA A 345 -3.99 -9.48 -13.71
N ILE A 346 -3.20 -8.72 -12.93
CA ILE A 346 -3.33 -7.26 -12.81
C ILE A 346 -3.11 -6.60 -14.18
N ARG A 347 -2.01 -6.94 -14.87
CA ARG A 347 -1.71 -6.41 -16.19
C ARG A 347 -2.83 -6.69 -17.20
N LYS A 348 -3.37 -7.89 -17.22
CA LYS A 348 -4.51 -8.25 -18.08
C LYS A 348 -5.76 -7.48 -17.71
N GLY A 349 -6.03 -7.29 -16.41
CA GLY A 349 -7.16 -6.50 -15.91
C GLY A 349 -7.07 -5.04 -16.33
N MET A 350 -5.91 -4.41 -16.13
CA MET A 350 -5.64 -3.02 -16.56
C MET A 350 -5.87 -2.86 -18.07
N LYS A 351 -5.25 -3.73 -18.88
CA LYS A 351 -5.39 -3.70 -20.34
C LYS A 351 -6.83 -3.94 -20.80
N ALA A 352 -7.55 -4.86 -20.16
CA ALA A 352 -8.94 -5.12 -20.49
C ALA A 352 -9.84 -3.92 -20.20
N ARG A 353 -9.67 -3.29 -19.03
CA ARG A 353 -10.40 -2.06 -18.65
C ARG A 353 -10.16 -0.93 -19.65
N GLU A 354 -8.89 -0.67 -19.98
CA GLU A 354 -8.52 0.34 -20.97
C GLU A 354 -9.15 0.06 -22.34
N SER A 355 -9.04 -1.17 -22.86
CA SER A 355 -9.57 -1.54 -24.17
C SER A 355 -11.10 -1.51 -24.25
N ARG A 356 -11.81 -1.69 -23.15
CA ARG A 356 -13.27 -1.63 -23.08
C ARG A 356 -13.80 -0.24 -22.76
N GLY A 357 -12.94 0.69 -22.34
CA GLY A 357 -13.35 2.01 -21.87
C GLY A 357 -14.24 1.95 -20.62
N GLU A 358 -14.04 0.95 -19.75
CA GLU A 358 -14.87 0.74 -18.56
C GLU A 358 -14.54 1.78 -17.50
N TYR A 359 -15.58 2.46 -17.00
CA TYR A 359 -15.45 3.41 -15.89
C TYR A 359 -15.32 2.69 -14.54
N VAL A 360 -16.05 1.57 -14.35
CA VAL A 360 -16.05 0.80 -13.11
C VAL A 360 -14.69 0.12 -12.89
N TRP A 361 -14.16 0.23 -11.68
CA TRP A 361 -12.90 -0.41 -11.31
C TRP A 361 -13.09 -1.92 -11.10
N GLN A 362 -12.49 -2.73 -11.97
CA GLN A 362 -12.56 -4.20 -11.92
C GLN A 362 -11.20 -4.80 -12.31
N VAL A 363 -10.19 -4.52 -11.50
CA VAL A 363 -8.84 -5.08 -11.70
C VAL A 363 -8.56 -6.16 -10.66
N PRO A 364 -8.18 -7.38 -11.07
CA PRO A 364 -7.86 -8.45 -10.12
C PRO A 364 -6.79 -8.02 -9.12
N TYR A 365 -6.96 -8.39 -7.83
CA TYR A 365 -6.04 -8.11 -6.72
C TYR A 365 -5.82 -6.63 -6.36
N LEU A 366 -6.43 -5.69 -7.06
CA LEU A 366 -6.40 -4.27 -6.71
C LEU A 366 -7.82 -3.80 -6.37
N PRO A 367 -8.15 -3.65 -5.08
CA PRO A 367 -9.49 -3.23 -4.65
C PRO A 367 -9.78 -1.76 -4.96
N LEU A 368 -8.76 -0.97 -5.24
CA LEU A 368 -8.82 0.45 -5.53
C LEU A 368 -7.85 0.81 -6.66
N ASP A 369 -8.19 1.83 -7.46
CA ASP A 369 -7.25 2.42 -8.41
C ASP A 369 -6.15 3.20 -7.67
N PRO A 370 -4.86 2.82 -7.79
CA PRO A 370 -3.79 3.56 -7.13
C PRO A 370 -3.72 5.04 -7.52
N HIS A 371 -4.16 5.40 -8.72
CA HIS A 371 -4.14 6.77 -9.21
C HIS A 371 -5.06 7.70 -8.41
N ASP A 372 -6.14 7.18 -7.81
CA ASP A 372 -7.05 7.95 -6.94
C ASP A 372 -6.35 8.45 -5.67
N LEU A 373 -5.22 7.84 -5.31
CA LEU A 373 -4.36 8.24 -4.20
C LEU A 373 -3.06 8.96 -4.65
N GLY A 374 -2.93 9.30 -5.94
CA GLY A 374 -1.70 9.83 -6.51
C GLY A 374 -0.54 8.84 -6.49
N ARG A 375 -0.84 7.54 -6.58
CA ARG A 375 0.14 6.44 -6.60
C ARG A 375 0.05 5.66 -7.91
N GLU A 376 1.05 4.82 -8.13
CA GLU A 376 1.09 3.90 -9.26
C GLU A 376 1.21 2.46 -8.76
N TYR A 377 0.64 1.54 -9.51
CA TYR A 377 0.92 0.13 -9.33
C TYR A 377 2.37 -0.16 -9.73
N LYS A 378 3.15 -0.73 -8.82
CA LYS A 378 4.54 -1.12 -9.07
C LYS A 378 4.66 -2.63 -9.10
N GLU A 379 5.10 -3.16 -10.22
CA GLU A 379 5.53 -4.55 -10.28
C GLU A 379 6.91 -4.66 -9.61
N ILE A 380 6.96 -5.13 -8.38
CA ILE A 380 8.22 -5.50 -7.75
C ILE A 380 8.51 -6.94 -8.15
N ILE A 381 9.31 -7.10 -9.18
CA ILE A 381 9.72 -8.41 -9.64
C ILE A 381 10.90 -8.85 -8.79
N ARG A 382 10.57 -9.54 -7.71
CA ARG A 382 11.54 -10.28 -6.92
C ARG A 382 11.46 -11.74 -7.34
N ILE A 383 12.57 -12.29 -7.82
CA ILE A 383 12.66 -13.72 -8.14
C ILE A 383 13.21 -14.42 -6.91
N ASN A 384 12.29 -15.07 -6.19
CA ASN A 384 12.63 -16.00 -5.13
C ASN A 384 12.31 -17.44 -5.59
N SER A 385 12.58 -18.40 -4.73
CA SER A 385 12.31 -19.84 -4.97
C SER A 385 10.85 -20.16 -5.32
N GLN A 386 9.91 -19.26 -5.05
CA GLN A 386 8.47 -19.40 -5.34
C GLN A 386 8.04 -18.63 -6.60
N SER A 387 8.92 -17.83 -7.19
CA SER A 387 8.62 -17.08 -8.41
C SER A 387 8.46 -18.05 -9.59
N GLY A 388 7.33 -17.96 -10.27
CA GLY A 388 7.02 -18.85 -11.40
C GLY A 388 7.94 -18.62 -12.60
N LYS A 389 7.84 -19.49 -13.61
CA LYS A 389 8.68 -19.56 -14.82
C LYS A 389 8.75 -18.26 -15.65
N GLY A 390 7.80 -17.33 -15.47
CA GLY A 390 7.73 -16.08 -16.20
C GLY A 390 8.53 -14.91 -15.61
N GLY A 391 8.87 -14.94 -14.32
CA GLY A 391 9.48 -13.79 -13.64
C GLY A 391 10.87 -13.45 -14.19
N ALA A 392 11.75 -14.45 -14.40
CA ALA A 392 13.08 -14.22 -14.97
C ALA A 392 13.03 -13.67 -16.41
N ALA A 393 12.09 -14.17 -17.19
CA ALA A 393 11.90 -13.72 -18.58
C ALA A 393 11.42 -12.27 -18.61
N TYR A 394 10.54 -11.90 -17.71
CA TYR A 394 10.04 -10.52 -17.62
C TYR A 394 11.13 -9.52 -17.21
N ILE A 395 11.98 -9.84 -16.22
CA ILE A 395 13.11 -8.97 -15.86
C ILE A 395 14.04 -8.80 -17.06
N MET A 396 14.34 -9.87 -17.78
CA MET A 396 15.20 -9.79 -18.96
C MET A 396 14.59 -8.91 -20.05
N GLU A 397 13.27 -8.93 -20.21
CA GLU A 397 12.55 -8.10 -21.17
C GLU A 397 12.45 -6.63 -20.70
N SER A 398 11.97 -6.40 -19.46
CA SER A 398 11.66 -5.05 -18.95
C SER A 398 12.91 -4.23 -18.60
N GLU A 399 13.94 -4.87 -17.99
CA GLU A 399 15.12 -4.15 -17.51
C GLU A 399 16.26 -4.15 -18.53
N PHE A 400 16.34 -5.19 -19.39
CA PHE A 400 17.45 -5.37 -20.30
C PHE A 400 17.05 -5.48 -21.77
N GLY A 401 15.76 -5.51 -22.09
CA GLY A 401 15.26 -5.54 -23.46
C GLY A 401 15.34 -6.91 -24.17
N TYR A 402 15.62 -8.01 -23.45
CA TYR A 402 15.77 -9.35 -24.04
C TYR A 402 14.44 -10.10 -24.15
N ASN A 403 13.83 -10.11 -25.33
CA ASN A 403 12.60 -10.85 -25.59
C ASN A 403 12.91 -12.34 -25.94
N MET A 404 13.06 -13.16 -24.91
CA MET A 404 13.40 -14.57 -25.05
C MET A 404 12.25 -15.41 -25.66
N PRO A 405 12.55 -16.38 -26.56
CA PRO A 405 11.56 -17.36 -27.01
C PRO A 405 10.90 -18.11 -25.83
N LYS A 406 9.59 -18.37 -25.91
CA LYS A 406 8.82 -19.04 -24.83
C LYS A 406 9.43 -20.37 -24.37
N ALA A 407 9.99 -21.12 -25.31
CA ALA A 407 10.68 -22.37 -24.98
C ALA A 407 11.89 -22.13 -24.08
N MET A 408 12.72 -21.10 -24.40
CA MET A 408 13.91 -20.73 -23.63
C MET A 408 13.58 -20.21 -22.23
N GLN A 409 12.51 -19.43 -22.09
CA GLN A 409 12.05 -18.86 -20.81
C GLN A 409 11.89 -19.94 -19.72
N LYS A 410 11.36 -21.09 -20.10
CA LYS A 410 11.17 -22.25 -19.19
C LYS A 410 12.50 -22.76 -18.63
N TYR A 411 13.53 -22.86 -19.48
CA TYR A 411 14.84 -23.39 -19.09
C TYR A 411 15.65 -22.37 -18.30
N PHE A 412 15.63 -21.11 -18.73
CA PHE A 412 16.27 -20.04 -17.98
C PHE A 412 15.64 -19.87 -16.58
N GLY A 413 14.32 -19.93 -16.46
CA GLY A 413 13.64 -19.92 -15.17
C GLY A 413 14.08 -21.04 -14.21
N LYS A 414 14.41 -22.24 -14.75
CA LYS A 414 14.98 -23.32 -13.93
C LYS A 414 16.40 -22.97 -13.43
N VAL A 415 17.23 -22.33 -14.27
CA VAL A 415 18.61 -21.93 -13.92
C VAL A 415 18.56 -20.90 -12.79
N VAL A 416 17.76 -19.86 -12.94
CA VAL A 416 17.58 -18.79 -11.95
C VAL A 416 17.06 -19.34 -10.63
N LYS A 417 16.04 -20.21 -10.68
CA LYS A 417 15.49 -20.85 -9.48
C LYS A 417 16.55 -21.66 -8.73
N ARG A 418 17.28 -22.54 -9.40
CA ARG A 418 18.33 -23.34 -8.75
C ARG A 418 19.40 -22.48 -8.11
N HIS A 419 19.79 -21.39 -8.76
CA HIS A 419 20.79 -20.47 -8.22
C HIS A 419 20.28 -19.74 -6.99
N SER A 420 19.06 -19.22 -7.02
CA SER A 420 18.38 -18.60 -5.88
C SER A 420 18.24 -19.58 -4.70
N ASP A 421 17.83 -20.81 -4.97
CA ASP A 421 17.70 -21.87 -3.94
C ASP A 421 19.07 -22.18 -3.30
N SER A 422 20.14 -22.26 -4.11
CA SER A 422 21.49 -22.54 -3.61
C SER A 422 22.07 -21.41 -2.75
N MET A 423 21.71 -20.16 -3.06
CA MET A 423 22.17 -18.98 -2.33
C MET A 423 21.31 -18.66 -1.11
N GLY A 424 20.10 -19.23 -1.02
CA GLY A 424 19.12 -18.95 0.04
C GLY A 424 18.64 -17.50 0.06
N LYS A 425 18.76 -16.77 -1.06
CA LYS A 425 18.36 -15.37 -1.17
C LYS A 425 17.67 -15.06 -2.50
N GLU A 426 16.98 -13.93 -2.55
CA GLU A 426 16.46 -13.36 -3.79
C GLU A 426 17.60 -12.83 -4.66
N LEU A 427 17.44 -12.95 -5.99
CA LEU A 427 18.40 -12.44 -6.94
C LEU A 427 17.96 -11.07 -7.45
N SER A 428 18.88 -10.13 -7.49
CA SER A 428 18.69 -8.83 -8.15
C SER A 428 18.60 -8.98 -9.67
N PRO A 429 18.00 -8.01 -10.39
CA PRO A 429 17.99 -7.99 -11.85
C PRO A 429 19.40 -8.19 -12.47
N GLN A 430 20.42 -7.55 -11.92
CA GLN A 430 21.78 -7.67 -12.39
C GLN A 430 22.36 -9.08 -12.19
N GLU A 431 22.08 -9.75 -11.08
CA GLU A 431 22.51 -11.13 -10.83
C GLU A 431 21.83 -12.10 -11.82
N ILE A 432 20.58 -11.84 -12.18
CA ILE A 432 19.84 -12.61 -13.19
C ILE A 432 20.46 -12.41 -14.57
N PHE A 433 20.78 -11.17 -14.93
CA PHE A 433 21.44 -10.85 -16.18
C PHE A 433 22.82 -11.53 -16.27
N ASN A 434 23.63 -11.49 -15.21
CA ASN A 434 24.93 -12.15 -15.15
C ASN A 434 24.81 -13.68 -15.32
N LEU A 435 23.75 -14.28 -14.77
CA LEU A 435 23.44 -15.69 -15.02
C LEU A 435 23.08 -15.95 -16.48
N PHE A 436 22.31 -15.05 -17.10
CA PHE A 436 21.94 -15.17 -18.50
C PHE A 436 23.18 -15.09 -19.40
N GLU A 437 24.07 -14.11 -19.18
CA GLU A 437 25.33 -14.03 -19.91
C GLU A 437 26.20 -15.29 -19.76
N LYS A 438 26.39 -15.74 -18.53
CA LYS A 438 27.17 -16.94 -18.23
C LYS A 438 26.66 -18.20 -18.91
N TRP A 439 25.32 -18.32 -19.04
CA TRP A 439 24.71 -19.55 -19.51
C TRP A 439 24.40 -19.57 -21.01
N TYR A 440 24.35 -18.43 -21.68
CA TYR A 440 23.85 -18.35 -23.06
C TYR A 440 24.69 -17.48 -23.99
N ILE A 441 25.58 -16.62 -23.46
CA ILE A 441 26.36 -15.66 -24.24
C ILE A 441 27.86 -15.92 -24.02
N ASN A 442 28.67 -15.67 -25.04
CA ASN A 442 30.15 -15.76 -24.98
C ASN A 442 30.69 -17.10 -24.49
N ILE A 443 30.01 -18.20 -24.88
CA ILE A 443 30.48 -19.54 -24.59
C ILE A 443 31.53 -19.93 -25.66
N GLU A 444 32.82 -19.68 -25.38
CA GLU A 444 33.92 -19.82 -26.34
C GLU A 444 34.65 -21.17 -26.23
N THR A 445 34.14 -22.12 -25.49
CA THR A 445 34.74 -23.45 -25.30
C THR A 445 33.74 -24.55 -25.55
N PRO A 446 34.11 -25.66 -26.19
CA PRO A 446 35.44 -25.99 -26.71
C PRO A 446 35.82 -25.30 -28.04
N TYR A 447 34.85 -24.70 -28.75
CA TYR A 447 35.06 -24.11 -30.08
C TYR A 447 34.93 -22.59 -30.04
N LYS A 448 35.93 -21.88 -30.59
CA LYS A 448 35.91 -20.41 -30.69
C LYS A 448 35.90 -19.97 -32.14
N LEU A 449 34.85 -19.23 -32.55
CA LEU A 449 34.84 -18.56 -33.85
C LEU A 449 35.82 -17.37 -33.82
N THR A 450 36.85 -17.41 -34.63
CA THR A 450 37.90 -16.37 -34.65
C THR A 450 37.62 -15.27 -35.68
N LYS A 451 37.21 -15.66 -36.88
CA LYS A 451 36.83 -14.76 -37.97
C LYS A 451 35.95 -15.45 -38.98
N TYR A 452 35.18 -14.70 -39.72
CA TYR A 452 34.45 -15.19 -40.86
C TYR A 452 34.34 -14.12 -41.96
N LYS A 453 34.05 -14.61 -43.22
CA LYS A 453 33.76 -13.77 -44.37
C LYS A 453 32.61 -14.37 -45.14
N ILE A 454 31.69 -13.50 -45.60
CA ILE A 454 30.58 -13.89 -46.47
C ILE A 454 30.75 -13.22 -47.81
N SER A 455 30.54 -13.97 -48.88
CA SER A 455 30.59 -13.49 -50.27
C SER A 455 29.45 -14.12 -51.07
N SER A 456 28.97 -13.46 -52.11
CA SER A 456 28.04 -14.04 -53.08
C SER A 456 28.76 -15.10 -53.93
N VAL A 457 28.09 -16.20 -54.24
CA VAL A 457 28.67 -17.28 -55.10
C VAL A 457 28.66 -16.85 -56.55
N ASP A 458 27.74 -15.99 -57.00
CA ASP A 458 27.62 -15.49 -58.39
C ASP A 458 27.95 -14.00 -58.44
N SER A 459 29.22 -13.67 -58.77
CA SER A 459 29.67 -12.28 -58.83
C SER A 459 29.94 -11.74 -60.26
N ASP A 460 29.47 -12.37 -61.35
CA ASP A 460 29.86 -11.94 -62.69
C ASP A 460 28.75 -11.39 -63.61
N SER A 461 27.51 -11.22 -63.13
CA SER A 461 26.52 -10.47 -63.91
C SER A 461 25.45 -9.81 -63.02
N PHE A 462 25.51 -8.46 -62.89
CA PHE A 462 24.35 -7.65 -62.53
C PHE A 462 23.47 -7.53 -63.77
N ASP A 463 22.66 -8.55 -64.07
CA ASP A 463 21.53 -8.39 -64.98
C ASP A 463 20.32 -7.90 -64.18
N VAL A 464 20.04 -6.62 -64.30
CA VAL A 464 18.84 -5.97 -63.78
C VAL A 464 17.70 -6.25 -64.75
N ASP A 465 17.13 -7.46 -64.73
CA ASP A 465 15.85 -7.74 -65.35
C ASP A 465 14.92 -8.42 -64.36
N SER A 466 14.02 -7.57 -63.91
CA SER A 466 12.62 -7.77 -63.53
C SER A 466 12.19 -9.09 -62.86
N ASN A 467 11.64 -8.96 -61.69
CA ASN A 467 10.62 -9.80 -61.03
C ASN A 467 10.98 -11.14 -60.37
N ASN A 468 12.24 -11.58 -60.34
CA ASN A 468 12.69 -12.65 -59.46
C ASN A 468 13.92 -12.16 -58.67
N ILE A 469 13.70 -11.84 -57.40
CA ILE A 469 14.78 -11.83 -56.41
C ILE A 469 15.09 -13.32 -56.14
N GLU A 470 15.86 -13.97 -57.03
CA GLU A 470 16.43 -15.28 -56.73
C GLU A 470 17.42 -15.09 -55.61
N THR A 471 17.26 -15.86 -54.57
CA THR A 471 18.16 -15.95 -53.41
C THR A 471 19.53 -16.45 -53.88
N ASN A 472 20.45 -15.53 -54.16
CA ASN A 472 21.83 -15.90 -54.49
C ASN A 472 22.43 -16.69 -53.31
N ASN A 473 22.91 -17.91 -53.55
CA ASN A 473 23.61 -18.69 -52.53
C ASN A 473 24.81 -17.89 -52.02
N LEU A 474 24.94 -17.77 -50.71
CA LEU A 474 26.06 -17.13 -50.04
C LEU A 474 27.14 -18.18 -49.77
N LEU A 475 28.40 -17.82 -50.02
CA LEU A 475 29.56 -18.56 -49.58
C LEU A 475 30.05 -17.97 -48.27
N LEU A 476 30.15 -18.80 -47.23
CA LEU A 476 30.74 -18.43 -45.96
C LEU A 476 32.07 -19.19 -45.77
N GLU A 477 33.10 -18.44 -45.45
CA GLU A 477 34.39 -18.96 -44.98
C GLU A 477 34.62 -18.51 -43.54
N ALA A 478 34.90 -19.43 -42.62
CA ALA A 478 35.13 -19.11 -41.22
C ALA A 478 36.36 -19.87 -40.67
N VAL A 479 36.96 -19.30 -39.62
CA VAL A 479 38.03 -19.93 -38.87
C VAL A 479 37.54 -20.24 -37.46
N ILE A 480 37.57 -21.51 -37.08
CA ILE A 480 37.23 -22.02 -35.77
C ILE A 480 38.50 -22.50 -35.08
N ASN A 481 38.74 -21.97 -33.87
CA ASN A 481 39.83 -22.47 -33.03
C ASN A 481 39.30 -23.60 -32.13
N PHE A 482 39.98 -24.71 -32.10
CA PHE A 482 39.75 -25.83 -31.20
C PHE A 482 41.09 -26.26 -30.59
N ASN A 483 41.19 -26.24 -29.27
CA ASN A 483 42.38 -26.59 -28.50
C ASN A 483 43.68 -25.89 -28.98
N GLY A 484 43.57 -24.62 -29.40
CA GLY A 484 44.71 -23.81 -29.85
C GLY A 484 45.05 -23.98 -31.33
N HIS A 485 44.35 -24.82 -32.08
CA HIS A 485 44.54 -25.01 -33.52
C HIS A 485 43.39 -24.36 -34.31
N ASP A 486 43.73 -23.65 -35.38
CA ASP A 486 42.78 -22.96 -36.25
C ASP A 486 42.41 -23.84 -37.45
N TYR A 487 41.11 -24.06 -37.62
CA TYR A 487 40.52 -24.82 -38.72
C TYR A 487 39.70 -23.88 -39.61
N THR A 488 39.95 -23.93 -40.93
CA THR A 488 39.16 -23.15 -41.90
C THR A 488 38.02 -23.97 -42.42
N ILE A 489 36.81 -23.51 -42.26
CA ILE A 489 35.56 -24.17 -42.73
C ILE A 489 34.93 -23.33 -43.83
N LYS A 490 34.27 -23.98 -44.79
CA LYS A 490 33.53 -23.33 -45.89
C LYS A 490 32.21 -24.02 -46.10
N GLY A 491 31.20 -23.25 -46.43
CA GLY A 491 29.85 -23.75 -46.74
C GLY A 491 29.05 -22.71 -47.51
N THR A 492 28.11 -23.20 -48.29
CA THR A 492 27.14 -22.38 -49.03
C THR A 492 25.76 -22.56 -48.49
N GLY A 493 24.92 -21.50 -48.57
CA GLY A 493 23.56 -21.54 -48.10
C GLY A 493 22.74 -20.34 -48.59
N ASN A 494 21.44 -20.39 -48.38
CA ASN A 494 20.53 -19.32 -48.78
C ASN A 494 20.58 -18.07 -47.85
N GLY A 495 21.34 -18.16 -46.77
CA GLY A 495 21.56 -17.08 -45.82
C GLY A 495 22.80 -17.34 -44.95
N PRO A 496 23.29 -16.35 -44.15
CA PRO A 496 24.48 -16.46 -43.35
C PRO A 496 24.49 -17.63 -42.36
N VAL A 497 23.35 -17.86 -41.70
CA VAL A 497 23.16 -18.93 -40.69
C VAL A 497 23.16 -20.30 -41.37
N ASP A 498 22.46 -20.42 -42.52
CA ASP A 498 22.40 -21.64 -43.30
C ASP A 498 23.76 -21.99 -43.89
N ALA A 499 24.47 -21.01 -44.48
CA ALA A 499 25.80 -21.18 -44.99
C ALA A 499 26.82 -21.60 -43.91
N PHE A 500 26.70 -21.00 -42.69
CA PHE A 500 27.54 -21.38 -41.56
C PHE A 500 27.22 -22.76 -41.02
N SER A 501 25.92 -23.09 -40.89
CA SER A 501 25.49 -24.43 -40.48
C SER A 501 25.97 -25.50 -41.46
N ASN A 502 25.86 -25.24 -42.78
CA ASN A 502 26.39 -26.15 -43.83
C ASN A 502 27.90 -26.26 -43.78
N ALA A 503 28.63 -25.16 -43.50
CA ALA A 503 30.06 -25.18 -43.28
C ALA A 503 30.47 -26.10 -42.12
N LEU A 504 29.70 -26.10 -41.02
CA LEU A 504 29.92 -27.00 -39.88
C LEU A 504 29.60 -28.46 -40.22
N MET A 505 28.53 -28.72 -40.98
CA MET A 505 28.06 -30.06 -41.32
C MET A 505 28.98 -30.76 -42.35
N GLN A 506 29.72 -30.03 -43.18
CA GLN A 506 30.56 -30.55 -44.24
C GLN A 506 32.01 -30.85 -43.81
N GLN A 507 32.35 -30.68 -42.55
CA GLN A 507 33.72 -30.88 -42.07
C GLN A 507 34.09 -32.35 -42.02
N ASP A 508 35.27 -32.67 -42.58
CA ASP A 508 35.83 -34.02 -42.56
C ASP A 508 36.94 -34.21 -41.52
N GLU A 509 37.43 -33.11 -40.93
CA GLU A 509 38.42 -33.11 -39.87
C GLU A 509 37.89 -33.88 -38.64
N GLU A 510 38.69 -34.86 -38.16
CA GLU A 510 38.29 -35.72 -37.04
C GLU A 510 37.93 -34.94 -35.79
N GLU A 511 38.69 -33.86 -35.53
CA GLU A 511 38.53 -32.95 -34.38
C GLU A 511 37.23 -32.14 -34.44
N LEU A 512 36.69 -31.91 -35.63
CA LEU A 512 35.45 -31.15 -35.87
C LEU A 512 34.23 -32.01 -36.14
N LYS A 513 34.36 -33.33 -36.22
CA LYS A 513 33.23 -34.25 -36.50
C LYS A 513 32.09 -34.12 -35.53
N SER A 514 32.38 -33.78 -34.29
CA SER A 514 31.37 -33.57 -33.25
C SER A 514 30.47 -32.37 -33.53
N LEU A 515 30.94 -31.37 -34.31
CA LEU A 515 30.14 -30.23 -34.74
C LEU A 515 28.97 -30.58 -35.66
N LYS A 516 28.91 -31.82 -36.20
CA LYS A 516 27.82 -32.32 -37.06
C LYS A 516 26.62 -32.83 -36.25
N ASN A 517 26.76 -33.04 -34.96
CA ASN A 517 25.80 -33.75 -34.14
C ASN A 517 24.70 -32.84 -33.54
N TYR A 518 24.07 -32.02 -34.36
CA TYR A 518 22.93 -31.22 -33.94
C TYR A 518 21.92 -31.05 -35.08
N LYS A 519 20.65 -30.81 -34.67
CA LYS A 519 19.57 -30.36 -35.54
C LYS A 519 19.18 -28.94 -35.18
N PHE A 520 19.15 -28.04 -36.15
CA PHE A 520 18.63 -26.71 -36.00
C PHE A 520 17.12 -26.74 -35.80
N VAL A 521 16.59 -26.13 -34.71
CA VAL A 521 15.17 -26.26 -34.35
C VAL A 521 14.43 -24.93 -34.46
N HIS A 522 15.01 -23.83 -33.93
CA HIS A 522 14.32 -22.55 -33.87
C HIS A 522 15.30 -21.39 -33.93
N TYR A 523 14.88 -20.32 -34.60
CA TYR A 523 15.58 -19.06 -34.71
C TYR A 523 14.62 -17.91 -34.38
N HIS A 524 15.09 -16.96 -33.58
CA HIS A 524 14.39 -15.72 -33.27
C HIS A 524 15.40 -14.58 -33.12
N GLU A 525 15.06 -13.38 -33.57
CA GLU A 525 15.91 -12.19 -33.45
C GLU A 525 15.07 -10.94 -33.19
N HIS A 526 15.69 -9.94 -32.56
CA HIS A 526 15.13 -8.62 -32.38
C HIS A 526 16.23 -7.58 -32.14
N ALA A 527 15.90 -6.29 -32.21
CA ALA A 527 16.78 -5.18 -31.87
C ALA A 527 16.76 -4.89 -30.37
N LEU A 528 17.92 -4.55 -29.77
CA LEU A 528 18.04 -4.01 -28.40
C LEU A 528 18.04 -2.48 -28.48
N GLY A 529 16.87 -1.86 -28.23
CA GLY A 529 16.68 -0.41 -28.30
C GLY A 529 16.13 0.09 -29.64
N GLU A 530 16.16 1.40 -29.83
CA GLU A 530 15.63 2.09 -31.02
C GLU A 530 16.74 2.85 -31.76
N GLY A 531 16.59 3.00 -33.09
CA GLY A 531 17.50 3.75 -33.94
C GLY A 531 18.37 2.89 -34.88
N SER A 532 19.29 3.50 -35.62
CA SER A 532 20.08 2.86 -36.66
C SER A 532 21.36 2.18 -36.16
N HIS A 533 21.80 2.43 -34.92
CA HIS A 533 23.01 1.88 -34.30
C HIS A 533 22.71 0.94 -33.15
N VAL A 534 21.57 0.24 -33.20
CA VAL A 534 21.18 -0.71 -32.18
C VAL A 534 21.87 -2.06 -32.38
N LYS A 535 22.12 -2.77 -31.28
CA LYS A 535 22.58 -4.15 -31.34
C LYS A 535 21.43 -5.09 -31.65
N GLY A 536 21.68 -6.05 -32.54
CA GLY A 536 20.78 -7.18 -32.77
C GLY A 536 21.06 -8.28 -31.78
N VAL A 537 20.00 -8.93 -31.32
CA VAL A 537 20.07 -10.15 -30.50
C VAL A 537 19.47 -11.31 -31.27
N ALA A 538 20.18 -12.41 -31.37
CA ALA A 538 19.73 -13.63 -31.97
C ALA A 538 19.67 -14.76 -30.95
N TYR A 539 18.64 -15.60 -31.02
CA TYR A 539 18.44 -16.79 -30.19
C TYR A 539 18.33 -18.00 -31.11
N ILE A 540 19.15 -19.01 -30.86
CA ILE A 540 19.11 -20.25 -31.62
C ILE A 540 18.89 -21.42 -30.68
N GLN A 541 18.00 -22.31 -31.08
CA GLN A 541 17.75 -23.58 -30.42
C GLN A 541 18.26 -24.73 -31.30
N ILE A 542 19.03 -25.62 -30.70
CA ILE A 542 19.48 -26.84 -31.33
C ILE A 542 19.03 -28.06 -30.53
N ASP A 543 18.87 -29.19 -31.22
CA ASP A 543 18.61 -30.50 -30.65
C ASP A 543 19.79 -31.45 -31.00
N THR A 544 20.34 -32.11 -30.00
CA THR A 544 21.45 -33.06 -30.15
C THR A 544 21.00 -34.51 -29.88
N GLY A 545 19.67 -34.76 -29.84
CA GLY A 545 19.10 -36.05 -29.45
C GLY A 545 19.03 -36.26 -27.93
N CYS A 546 19.39 -35.27 -27.12
CA CYS A 546 19.28 -35.29 -25.66
C CYS A 546 17.85 -34.90 -25.19
N THR A 547 17.53 -35.18 -23.94
CA THR A 547 16.19 -34.93 -23.36
C THR A 547 15.84 -33.44 -23.24
N GLU A 548 16.81 -32.56 -23.21
CA GLU A 548 16.60 -31.10 -23.14
C GLU A 548 17.28 -30.39 -24.32
N PRO A 549 16.62 -29.41 -24.94
CA PRO A 549 17.21 -28.62 -26.02
C PRO A 549 18.29 -27.65 -25.49
N TYR A 550 19.23 -27.30 -26.37
CA TYR A 550 20.25 -26.31 -26.09
C TYR A 550 19.90 -24.98 -26.76
N PHE A 551 20.14 -23.88 -26.04
CA PHE A 551 19.93 -22.52 -26.52
C PHE A 551 21.24 -21.76 -26.46
N GLY A 552 21.51 -20.96 -27.49
CA GLY A 552 22.58 -19.98 -27.53
C GLY A 552 22.03 -18.61 -27.89
N VAL A 553 22.67 -17.57 -27.39
CA VAL A 553 22.33 -16.16 -27.65
C VAL A 553 23.57 -15.45 -28.18
N GLY A 554 23.40 -14.68 -29.24
CA GLY A 554 24.46 -13.83 -29.80
C GLY A 554 23.99 -12.38 -29.85
N ILE A 555 24.91 -11.46 -29.65
CA ILE A 555 24.68 -10.01 -29.61
C ILE A 555 25.74 -9.33 -30.46
N SER A 556 25.33 -8.51 -31.43
CA SER A 556 26.22 -7.73 -32.27
C SER A 556 25.48 -6.56 -32.92
N GLU A 557 26.22 -5.54 -33.33
CA GLU A 557 25.74 -4.49 -34.23
C GLU A 557 25.39 -5.05 -35.63
N ASN A 558 25.99 -6.19 -36.01
CA ASN A 558 25.67 -6.92 -37.22
C ASN A 558 24.86 -8.17 -36.87
N ILE A 559 23.62 -8.21 -37.33
CA ILE A 559 22.67 -9.31 -37.02
C ILE A 559 23.18 -10.67 -37.50
N ASN A 560 23.93 -10.73 -38.60
CA ASN A 560 24.52 -11.98 -39.07
C ASN A 560 25.59 -12.49 -38.09
N THR A 561 26.39 -11.59 -37.53
CA THR A 561 27.36 -11.94 -36.48
C THR A 561 26.64 -12.40 -35.20
N ALA A 562 25.55 -11.74 -34.81
CA ALA A 562 24.75 -12.16 -33.68
C ALA A 562 24.19 -13.58 -33.88
N ALA A 563 23.67 -13.87 -35.07
CA ALA A 563 23.07 -15.18 -35.38
C ALA A 563 24.13 -16.30 -35.41
N ILE A 564 25.29 -16.06 -36.04
CA ILE A 564 26.41 -17.04 -36.10
C ILE A 564 26.96 -17.29 -34.67
N SER A 565 27.12 -16.23 -33.87
CA SER A 565 27.53 -16.34 -32.48
C SER A 565 26.53 -17.11 -31.63
N ALA A 566 25.23 -16.89 -31.85
CA ALA A 566 24.17 -17.64 -31.16
C ALA A 566 24.25 -19.16 -31.45
N LEU A 567 24.50 -19.53 -32.70
CA LEU A 567 24.67 -20.94 -33.07
C LEU A 567 25.93 -21.56 -32.40
N MET A 568 27.06 -20.85 -32.42
CA MET A 568 28.26 -21.32 -31.73
C MET A 568 28.07 -21.48 -30.23
N ASN A 569 27.40 -20.52 -29.60
CA ASN A 569 27.05 -20.60 -28.17
C ASN A 569 26.14 -21.79 -27.85
N ALA A 570 25.14 -22.07 -28.70
CA ALA A 570 24.29 -23.24 -28.54
C ALA A 570 25.06 -24.57 -28.68
N ILE A 571 25.93 -24.66 -29.66
CA ILE A 571 26.82 -25.82 -29.88
C ILE A 571 27.75 -26.01 -28.70
N ASN A 572 28.52 -24.99 -28.33
CA ASN A 572 29.43 -25.06 -27.20
C ASN A 572 28.72 -25.46 -25.89
N LYS A 573 27.54 -24.95 -25.67
CA LYS A 573 26.75 -25.32 -24.51
C LYS A 573 26.41 -26.82 -24.46
N SER A 574 26.26 -27.47 -25.58
CA SER A 574 25.99 -28.91 -25.63
C SER A 574 27.16 -29.78 -25.12
N TYR A 575 28.39 -29.20 -25.06
CA TYR A 575 29.55 -29.88 -24.51
C TYR A 575 29.79 -29.58 -23.02
N ILE A 576 29.15 -28.54 -22.49
CA ILE A 576 29.23 -28.25 -21.06
C ILE A 576 28.34 -29.26 -20.34
N LYS A 577 28.94 -30.24 -19.67
CA LYS A 577 28.18 -31.13 -18.78
C LYS A 577 27.43 -30.25 -17.77
N MET A 578 26.11 -30.25 -17.81
CA MET A 578 25.36 -29.74 -16.69
C MET A 578 25.69 -30.65 -15.51
N ASP A 579 26.40 -30.14 -14.51
CA ASP A 579 26.43 -30.76 -13.19
C ASP A 579 25.00 -30.68 -12.65
N VAL A 580 24.25 -31.76 -12.91
CA VAL A 580 22.92 -32.00 -12.38
C VAL A 580 23.12 -32.69 -11.03
N ASN A 581 23.57 -31.95 -10.03
CA ASN A 581 23.46 -32.34 -8.64
C ASN A 581 22.68 -31.28 -7.86
#